data_e0ef9773112a14a4816aceace54b9bf0
#
_entry.id   e0ef9773112a14a4816aceace54b9bf0
#
_cell.length_a   1.000
_cell.length_b   1.000
_cell.length_c   1.000
_cell.angle_alpha   90.00
_cell.angle_beta   90.00
_cell.angle_gamma   90.00
#
_symmetry.space_group_name_H-M   'P 1'
#
loop_
_entity.id
_entity.type
_entity.pdbx_description
1 polymer ?
#
loop_
_entity_poly.entity_id
_entity_poly.type
_entity_poly.pdbx_seq_one_letter_code
_entity_poly.pdbx_strand_id
1 'polypeptide(L)'
;MCNLYKMTKTVDEVARLFGAISDPPGNAGDEVFPGYPGIVVAEGRVRQMIWGFPLALTDKKGQPLKPKPVNNTRMDKLDSYMWRFSFQERRCLIPVTGFCEAEGDKGAKTRTWFSLPGEELFAVAGIWRDTTEWGPAYSMVMTDACAHVQGVHDRMPAILPPSEWQDWINGPPDAAGLLCRPYEAGMTVDRTAERWSGGEEAVARPGGSLL
;
A
#
# COMPACT_ATOMS: atom_id res chain seq x y z
N MET A 1 -2.55 5.28 9.96
CA MET A 1 -2.01 4.24 9.03
C MET A 1 -2.65 4.47 7.68
N CYS A 2 -1.85 4.44 6.62
CA CYS A 2 -2.29 4.74 5.26
C CYS A 2 -3.47 3.86 4.82
N ASN A 3 -4.57 4.47 4.44
CA ASN A 3 -5.78 3.79 3.97
C ASN A 3 -6.27 4.32 2.61
N LEU A 4 -5.43 5.12 1.96
CA LEU A 4 -5.68 5.64 0.63
C LEU A 4 -4.35 6.04 -0.01
N TYR A 5 -4.11 5.58 -1.22
CA TYR A 5 -3.03 6.10 -2.07
C TYR A 5 -3.51 6.28 -3.50
N LYS A 6 -2.79 7.09 -4.26
CA LYS A 6 -3.00 7.31 -5.70
C LYS A 6 -1.96 6.59 -6.53
N MET A 7 -2.42 6.06 -7.68
CA MET A 7 -1.59 5.48 -8.71
C MET A 7 -2.21 5.85 -10.08
N THR A 8 -1.82 7.01 -10.62
CA THR A 8 -2.43 7.61 -11.82
C THR A 8 -1.66 7.28 -13.11
N LYS A 9 -0.61 6.44 -13.02
CA LYS A 9 0.16 6.00 -14.18
C LYS A 9 -0.37 4.70 -14.76
N THR A 10 -0.20 4.52 -16.04
CA THR A 10 -0.56 3.26 -16.71
C THR A 10 0.37 2.12 -16.31
N VAL A 11 -0.09 0.88 -16.47
CA VAL A 11 0.72 -0.33 -16.24
C VAL A 11 2.01 -0.31 -17.06
N ASP A 12 1.96 0.21 -18.30
CA ASP A 12 3.13 0.29 -19.20
C ASP A 12 4.15 1.35 -18.73
N GLU A 13 3.69 2.47 -18.18
CA GLU A 13 4.59 3.47 -17.57
C GLU A 13 5.30 2.90 -16.36
N VAL A 14 4.57 2.17 -15.50
CA VAL A 14 5.14 1.46 -14.35
C VAL A 14 6.14 0.41 -14.82
N ALA A 15 5.77 -0.45 -15.77
CA ALA A 15 6.66 -1.49 -16.29
C ALA A 15 7.96 -0.91 -16.83
N ARG A 16 7.87 0.20 -17.57
CA ARG A 16 9.06 0.89 -18.12
C ARG A 16 9.97 1.44 -17.02
N LEU A 17 9.38 2.12 -16.02
CA LEU A 17 10.17 2.72 -14.93
C LEU A 17 10.88 1.66 -14.09
N PHE A 18 10.19 0.56 -13.78
CA PHE A 18 10.73 -0.50 -12.93
C PHE A 18 11.50 -1.59 -13.69
N GLY A 19 11.62 -1.50 -15.02
CA GLY A 19 12.26 -2.54 -15.83
C GLY A 19 11.56 -3.90 -15.72
N ALA A 20 10.23 -3.90 -15.56
CA ALA A 20 9.41 -5.07 -15.34
C ALA A 20 8.57 -5.43 -16.59
N ILE A 21 8.08 -6.65 -16.65
CA ILE A 21 7.14 -7.10 -17.67
C ILE A 21 5.72 -6.78 -17.19
N SER A 22 4.89 -6.15 -18.03
CA SER A 22 3.49 -5.91 -17.69
C SER A 22 2.66 -7.17 -17.85
N ASP A 23 1.88 -7.51 -16.82
CA ASP A 23 0.75 -8.42 -16.94
C ASP A 23 -0.41 -7.71 -17.66
N PRO A 24 -1.38 -8.44 -18.22
CA PRO A 24 -2.54 -7.81 -18.81
C PRO A 24 -3.17 -6.81 -17.85
N PRO A 25 -3.58 -5.62 -18.35
CA PRO A 25 -4.14 -4.59 -17.51
C PRO A 25 -5.41 -5.09 -16.81
N GLY A 26 -5.48 -4.87 -15.50
CA GLY A 26 -6.66 -5.09 -14.70
C GLY A 26 -7.40 -3.76 -14.43
N ASN A 27 -8.51 -3.84 -13.70
CA ASN A 27 -9.32 -2.68 -13.33
C ASN A 27 -8.86 -2.08 -11.98
N ALA A 28 -7.59 -1.67 -11.87
CA ALA A 28 -7.14 -0.86 -10.75
C ALA A 28 -7.55 0.60 -11.00
N GLY A 29 -8.25 1.21 -10.04
CA GLY A 29 -8.58 2.63 -10.11
C GLY A 29 -7.40 3.50 -9.71
N ASP A 30 -7.48 4.80 -10.04
CA ASP A 30 -6.45 5.78 -9.67
C ASP A 30 -6.32 5.95 -8.15
N GLU A 31 -7.40 5.82 -7.41
CA GLU A 31 -7.43 5.79 -5.94
C GLU A 31 -7.62 4.36 -5.45
N VAL A 32 -6.69 3.91 -4.62
CA VAL A 32 -6.68 2.54 -4.09
C VAL A 32 -6.99 2.57 -2.60
N PHE A 33 -8.03 1.82 -2.23
CA PHE A 33 -8.48 1.62 -0.84
C PHE A 33 -8.20 0.20 -0.35
N PRO A 34 -8.13 -0.05 0.97
CA PRO A 34 -8.00 -1.39 1.52
C PRO A 34 -9.09 -2.35 1.02
N GLY A 35 -8.68 -3.53 0.58
CA GLY A 35 -9.58 -4.54 -0.01
C GLY A 35 -9.86 -4.36 -1.50
N TYR A 36 -9.31 -3.32 -2.14
CA TYR A 36 -9.41 -3.10 -3.58
C TYR A 36 -8.13 -3.49 -4.32
N PRO A 37 -8.23 -3.75 -5.63
CA PRO A 37 -7.07 -4.06 -6.45
C PRO A 37 -6.16 -2.84 -6.59
N GLY A 38 -4.86 -3.07 -6.43
CA GLY A 38 -3.80 -2.12 -6.74
C GLY A 38 -2.70 -2.79 -7.55
N ILE A 39 -1.77 -1.99 -8.08
CA ILE A 39 -0.66 -2.47 -8.88
C ILE A 39 0.58 -2.63 -8.00
N VAL A 40 1.31 -3.73 -8.15
CA VAL A 40 2.60 -3.97 -7.51
C VAL A 40 3.62 -4.49 -8.52
N VAL A 41 4.90 -4.27 -8.25
CA VAL A 41 6.01 -4.89 -8.97
C VAL A 41 6.58 -6.01 -8.12
N ALA A 42 6.36 -7.24 -8.56
CA ALA A 42 6.79 -8.46 -7.88
C ALA A 42 7.33 -9.46 -8.91
N GLU A 43 8.42 -10.16 -8.57
CA GLU A 43 9.01 -11.20 -9.43
C GLU A 43 9.32 -10.72 -10.88
N GLY A 44 9.78 -9.46 -11.01
CA GLY A 44 10.07 -8.85 -12.31
C GLY A 44 8.84 -8.50 -13.16
N ARG A 45 7.65 -8.53 -12.60
CA ARG A 45 6.38 -8.28 -13.29
C ARG A 45 5.55 -7.21 -12.59
N VAL A 46 4.82 -6.42 -13.40
CA VAL A 46 3.75 -5.54 -12.90
C VAL A 46 2.48 -6.37 -12.78
N ARG A 47 1.99 -6.54 -11.57
CA ARG A 47 0.85 -7.43 -11.26
C ARG A 47 -0.23 -6.69 -10.51
N GLN A 48 -1.48 -7.06 -10.74
CA GLN A 48 -2.60 -6.60 -9.92
C GLN A 48 -2.81 -7.54 -8.75
N MET A 49 -2.91 -6.99 -7.54
CA MET A 49 -3.17 -7.73 -6.31
C MET A 49 -4.14 -6.95 -5.42
N ILE A 50 -4.80 -7.60 -4.47
CA ILE A 50 -5.69 -6.94 -3.52
C ILE A 50 -4.89 -6.30 -2.38
N TRP A 51 -5.17 -5.04 -2.06
CA TRP A 51 -4.50 -4.34 -0.97
C TRP A 51 -5.06 -4.74 0.39
N GLY A 52 -4.34 -5.56 1.09
CA GLY A 52 -4.61 -6.10 2.42
C GLY A 52 -4.67 -7.61 2.45
N PHE A 53 -4.06 -8.20 3.48
CA PHE A 53 -4.19 -9.63 3.74
C PHE A 53 -5.52 -9.92 4.41
N PRO A 54 -6.26 -10.96 4.00
CA PRO A 54 -7.53 -11.30 4.64
C PRO A 54 -7.30 -11.73 6.09
N LEU A 55 -7.93 -11.03 7.02
CA LEU A 55 -8.03 -11.43 8.42
C LEU A 55 -9.38 -12.09 8.63
N ALA A 56 -9.37 -13.38 8.88
CA ALA A 56 -10.58 -14.13 9.22
C ALA A 56 -11.17 -13.59 10.53
N LEU A 57 -12.46 -13.34 10.53
CA LEU A 57 -13.21 -12.86 11.67
C LEU A 57 -14.39 -13.81 11.94
N THR A 58 -14.78 -13.90 13.19
CA THR A 58 -16.00 -14.61 13.59
C THR A 58 -16.89 -13.69 14.41
N ASP A 59 -18.20 -13.92 14.34
CA ASP A 59 -19.14 -13.24 15.22
C ASP A 59 -19.09 -13.83 16.65
N LYS A 60 -19.92 -13.29 17.55
CA LYS A 60 -20.03 -13.75 18.95
C LYS A 60 -20.54 -15.19 19.08
N LYS A 61 -21.11 -15.75 18.00
CA LYS A 61 -21.62 -17.13 17.94
C LYS A 61 -20.65 -18.09 17.24
N GLY A 62 -19.43 -17.60 16.87
CA GLY A 62 -18.43 -18.39 16.17
C GLY A 62 -18.68 -18.53 14.66
N GLN A 63 -19.66 -17.81 14.09
CA GLN A 63 -19.92 -17.87 12.65
C GLN A 63 -18.92 -17.02 11.88
N PRO A 64 -18.42 -17.50 10.72
CA PRO A 64 -17.50 -16.73 9.89
C PRO A 64 -18.12 -15.41 9.41
N LEU A 65 -17.36 -14.32 9.54
CA LEU A 65 -17.67 -13.02 8.98
C LEU A 65 -16.82 -12.78 7.73
N LYS A 66 -17.22 -11.77 6.91
CA LYS A 66 -16.40 -11.33 5.79
C LYS A 66 -14.99 -10.94 6.29
N PRO A 67 -13.93 -11.46 5.69
CA PRO A 67 -12.56 -11.12 6.09
C PRO A 67 -12.31 -9.62 6.01
N LYS A 68 -11.54 -9.09 6.96
CA LYS A 68 -11.13 -7.69 6.97
C LYS A 68 -9.73 -7.56 6.33
N PRO A 69 -9.49 -6.56 5.44
CA PRO A 69 -8.15 -6.33 4.90
C PRO A 69 -7.20 -5.79 5.98
N VAL A 70 -6.05 -6.44 6.15
CA VAL A 70 -4.92 -5.92 6.92
C VAL A 70 -3.91 -5.38 5.93
N ASN A 71 -4.09 -4.10 5.59
CA ASN A 71 -3.44 -3.45 4.46
C ASN A 71 -2.08 -2.86 4.78
N ASN A 72 -1.74 -2.70 6.07
CA ASN A 72 -0.48 -2.13 6.50
C ASN A 72 0.25 -3.06 7.46
N THR A 73 1.57 -3.18 7.27
CA THR A 73 2.49 -3.89 8.13
C THR A 73 3.48 -2.90 8.74
N ARG A 74 3.62 -2.87 10.06
CA ARG A 74 4.66 -2.06 10.69
C ARG A 74 6.02 -2.71 10.52
N MET A 75 7.06 -1.91 10.23
CA MET A 75 8.43 -2.42 10.06
C MET A 75 8.92 -3.26 11.26
N ASP A 76 8.58 -2.86 12.49
CA ASP A 76 8.94 -3.56 13.73
C ASP A 76 8.15 -4.87 13.96
N LYS A 77 7.26 -5.24 13.05
CA LYS A 77 6.46 -6.48 13.08
C LYS A 77 6.71 -7.41 11.90
N LEU A 78 7.64 -7.08 11.01
CA LEU A 78 7.93 -7.89 9.81
C LEU A 78 8.28 -9.34 10.16
N ASP A 79 8.97 -9.58 11.28
CA ASP A 79 9.34 -10.92 11.75
C ASP A 79 8.23 -11.65 12.52
N SER A 80 7.08 -11.03 12.73
CA SER A 80 5.98 -11.68 13.43
C SER A 80 5.32 -12.76 12.56
N TYR A 81 4.61 -13.71 13.18
CA TYR A 81 3.99 -14.86 12.53
C TYR A 81 3.16 -14.50 11.28
N MET A 82 2.43 -13.40 11.32
CA MET A 82 1.57 -12.99 10.21
C MET A 82 2.34 -12.55 8.96
N TRP A 83 3.54 -11.97 9.14
CA TRP A 83 4.25 -11.24 8.10
C TRP A 83 5.56 -11.89 7.66
N ARG A 84 6.25 -12.62 8.57
CA ARG A 84 7.62 -13.09 8.37
C ARG A 84 7.84 -13.86 7.07
N PHE A 85 6.92 -14.76 6.71
CA PHE A 85 7.06 -15.55 5.48
C PHE A 85 7.04 -14.64 4.25
N SER A 86 6.05 -13.73 4.17
CA SER A 86 5.98 -12.78 3.07
C SER A 86 7.16 -11.81 3.05
N PHE A 87 7.65 -11.41 4.23
CA PHE A 87 8.84 -10.56 4.32
C PHE A 87 10.12 -11.29 3.89
N GLN A 88 10.27 -12.53 4.24
CA GLN A 88 11.45 -13.32 3.87
C GLN A 88 11.47 -13.67 2.38
N GLU A 89 10.33 -14.05 1.79
CA GLU A 89 10.27 -14.70 0.49
C GLU A 89 9.54 -13.88 -0.59
N ARG A 90 8.70 -12.91 -0.22
CA ARG A 90 7.74 -12.30 -1.14
C ARG A 90 7.63 -10.78 -0.95
N ARG A 91 8.75 -10.09 -1.11
CA ARG A 91 8.78 -8.63 -1.13
C ARG A 91 8.38 -8.11 -2.50
N CYS A 92 7.78 -6.94 -2.53
CA CYS A 92 7.38 -6.24 -3.75
C CYS A 92 7.57 -4.74 -3.60
N LEU A 93 7.53 -4.03 -4.71
CA LEU A 93 7.42 -2.57 -4.73
C LEU A 93 5.97 -2.19 -5.03
N ILE A 94 5.45 -1.23 -4.30
CA ILE A 94 4.14 -0.64 -4.54
C ILE A 94 4.38 0.71 -5.22
N PRO A 95 4.12 0.85 -6.54
CA PRO A 95 4.21 2.13 -7.22
C PRO A 95 3.08 3.04 -6.77
N VAL A 96 3.40 4.29 -6.43
CA VAL A 96 2.43 5.29 -5.98
C VAL A 96 2.76 6.66 -6.54
N THR A 97 1.76 7.47 -6.84
CA THR A 97 1.92 8.88 -7.21
C THR A 97 1.70 9.81 -6.02
N GLY A 98 1.14 9.28 -4.94
CA GLY A 98 0.94 9.95 -3.65
C GLY A 98 0.18 9.08 -2.67
N PHE A 99 0.34 9.34 -1.38
CA PHE A 99 -0.46 8.71 -0.33
C PHE A 99 -1.20 9.75 0.49
N CYS A 100 -2.27 9.34 1.17
CA CYS A 100 -3.17 10.23 1.86
C CYS A 100 -3.38 9.81 3.32
N GLU A 101 -3.39 10.79 4.21
CA GLU A 101 -3.79 10.63 5.60
C GLU A 101 -4.95 11.57 5.95
N ALA A 102 -5.71 11.17 6.95
CA ALA A 102 -6.87 11.92 7.42
C ALA A 102 -6.45 12.94 8.48
N GLU A 103 -6.55 14.22 8.17
CA GLU A 103 -6.19 15.34 9.07
C GLU A 103 -7.43 16.07 9.59
N GLY A 104 -7.40 16.55 10.83
CA GLY A 104 -8.46 17.36 11.45
C GLY A 104 -9.27 16.61 12.52
N ASP A 105 -10.31 17.26 13.02
CA ASP A 105 -11.14 16.80 14.13
C ASP A 105 -12.01 15.59 13.75
N LYS A 106 -12.35 14.78 14.75
CA LYS A 106 -13.24 13.62 14.56
C LYS A 106 -14.59 14.07 13.98
N GLY A 107 -14.94 13.48 12.82
CA GLY A 107 -16.18 13.79 12.10
C GLY A 107 -16.07 14.91 11.09
N ALA A 108 -14.94 15.64 11.06
CA ALA A 108 -14.66 16.72 10.11
C ALA A 108 -13.33 16.55 9.38
N LYS A 109 -12.74 15.35 9.42
CA LYS A 109 -11.46 15.07 8.79
C LYS A 109 -11.50 15.30 7.29
N THR A 110 -10.41 15.86 6.78
CA THR A 110 -10.15 16.07 5.36
C THR A 110 -8.96 15.25 4.89
N ARG A 111 -8.72 15.22 3.59
CA ARG A 111 -7.61 14.50 2.95
C ARG A 111 -6.39 15.41 2.89
N THR A 112 -5.28 14.93 3.44
CA THR A 112 -3.95 15.51 3.26
C THR A 112 -3.10 14.56 2.43
N TRP A 113 -2.71 15.00 1.23
CA TRP A 113 -1.91 14.22 0.29
C TRP A 113 -0.43 14.51 0.46
N PHE A 114 0.37 13.46 0.31
CA PHE A 114 1.82 13.49 0.36
C PHE A 114 2.38 12.91 -0.94
N SER A 115 3.31 13.63 -1.57
CA SER A 115 4.02 13.21 -2.78
C SER A 115 5.47 13.66 -2.75
N LEU A 116 6.28 13.21 -3.70
CA LEU A 116 7.68 13.59 -3.79
C LEU A 116 7.85 14.70 -4.83
N PRO A 117 8.54 15.82 -4.49
CA PRO A 117 8.78 16.91 -5.44
C PRO A 117 9.57 16.43 -6.65
N GLY A 118 9.06 16.71 -7.85
CA GLY A 118 9.73 16.33 -9.10
C GLY A 118 9.60 14.86 -9.50
N GLU A 119 9.01 14.02 -8.66
CA GLU A 119 8.78 12.61 -8.95
C GLU A 119 7.30 12.39 -9.28
N GLU A 120 7.01 11.97 -10.49
CA GLU A 120 5.64 11.64 -10.88
C GLU A 120 5.18 10.27 -10.35
N LEU A 121 6.14 9.43 -9.96
CA LEU A 121 5.93 8.07 -9.47
C LEU A 121 7.10 7.66 -8.58
N PHE A 122 6.82 7.08 -7.44
CA PHE A 122 7.82 6.53 -6.52
C PHE A 122 7.39 5.16 -5.97
N ALA A 123 8.30 4.45 -5.33
CA ALA A 123 8.05 3.13 -4.79
C ALA A 123 7.94 3.13 -3.27
N VAL A 124 7.00 2.35 -2.77
CA VAL A 124 6.86 2.01 -1.35
C VAL A 124 7.15 0.53 -1.16
N ALA A 125 7.80 0.20 -0.05
CA ALA A 125 8.05 -1.18 0.35
C ALA A 125 6.74 -1.94 0.58
N GLY A 126 6.62 -3.11 -0.01
CA GLY A 126 5.47 -3.99 0.14
C GLY A 126 5.88 -5.45 0.32
N ILE A 127 5.00 -6.22 0.90
CA ILE A 127 5.08 -7.67 0.98
C ILE A 127 3.79 -8.28 0.46
N TRP A 128 3.85 -9.48 -0.12
CA TRP A 128 2.68 -10.09 -0.74
C TRP A 128 2.58 -11.59 -0.44
N ARG A 129 1.42 -12.18 -0.69
CA ARG A 129 1.16 -13.61 -0.64
C ARG A 129 -0.08 -13.98 -1.43
N ASP A 130 -0.18 -15.25 -1.82
CA ASP A 130 -1.44 -15.81 -2.29
C ASP A 130 -2.37 -16.07 -1.12
N THR A 131 -3.65 -15.81 -1.33
CA THR A 131 -4.72 -16.06 -0.34
C THR A 131 -5.84 -16.85 -0.99
N THR A 132 -6.53 -17.66 -0.19
CA THR A 132 -7.69 -18.43 -0.65
C THR A 132 -8.90 -17.56 -0.87
N GLU A 133 -9.01 -16.47 -0.12
CA GLU A 133 -10.19 -15.59 -0.13
C GLU A 133 -10.19 -14.60 -1.30
N TRP A 134 -9.00 -14.07 -1.66
CA TRP A 134 -8.89 -12.95 -2.62
C TRP A 134 -7.84 -13.18 -3.71
N GLY A 135 -7.18 -14.34 -3.76
CA GLY A 135 -6.02 -14.58 -4.62
C GLY A 135 -4.80 -13.78 -4.13
N PRO A 136 -3.93 -13.29 -5.03
CA PRO A 136 -2.76 -12.51 -4.65
C PRO A 136 -3.16 -11.23 -3.91
N ALA A 137 -2.55 -11.02 -2.74
CA ALA A 137 -2.77 -9.86 -1.90
C ALA A 137 -1.45 -9.28 -1.39
N TYR A 138 -1.39 -7.97 -1.18
CA TYR A 138 -0.20 -7.28 -0.68
C TYR A 138 -0.51 -6.42 0.54
N SER A 139 0.52 -6.13 1.32
CA SER A 139 0.47 -5.22 2.46
C SER A 139 1.60 -4.20 2.34
N MET A 140 1.29 -2.95 2.63
CA MET A 140 2.23 -1.83 2.60
C MET A 140 3.04 -1.80 3.89
N VAL A 141 4.35 -1.66 3.78
CA VAL A 141 5.22 -1.54 4.95
C VAL A 141 5.22 -0.10 5.43
N MET A 142 4.99 0.08 6.74
CA MET A 142 4.94 1.38 7.40
C MET A 142 6.13 1.55 8.33
N THR A 143 6.73 2.73 8.28
CA THR A 143 7.77 3.18 9.18
C THR A 143 7.31 4.36 10.04
N ASP A 144 8.15 4.88 10.92
CA ASP A 144 7.88 6.12 11.65
C ASP A 144 7.75 7.30 10.68
N ALA A 145 6.93 8.28 11.06
CA ALA A 145 6.72 9.46 10.23
C ALA A 145 7.96 10.38 10.21
N CYS A 146 8.30 10.88 9.02
CA CYS A 146 9.25 11.99 8.90
C CYS A 146 8.62 13.31 9.34
N ALA A 147 9.42 14.38 9.44
CA ALA A 147 8.98 15.70 9.89
C ALA A 147 7.78 16.27 9.09
N HIS A 148 7.68 15.96 7.79
CA HIS A 148 6.57 16.43 6.94
C HIS A 148 5.24 15.74 7.24
N VAL A 149 5.26 14.49 7.73
CA VAL A 149 4.07 13.66 7.99
C VAL A 149 3.67 13.69 9.47
N GLN A 150 4.64 13.87 10.37
CA GLN A 150 4.46 13.75 11.82
C GLN A 150 3.35 14.66 12.40
N GLY A 151 3.08 15.82 11.78
CA GLY A 151 1.99 16.69 12.18
C GLY A 151 0.58 16.15 11.89
N VAL A 152 0.48 15.14 11.01
CA VAL A 152 -0.78 14.55 10.55
C VAL A 152 -0.93 13.11 11.08
N HIS A 153 0.15 12.34 11.02
CA HIS A 153 0.16 10.94 11.46
C HIS A 153 1.55 10.53 11.98
N ASP A 154 1.61 9.58 12.92
CA ASP A 154 2.85 9.05 13.53
C ASP A 154 3.58 8.01 12.66
N ARG A 155 2.99 7.62 11.55
CA ARG A 155 3.51 6.63 10.61
C ARG A 155 3.37 7.09 9.17
N MET A 156 4.28 6.59 8.32
CA MET A 156 4.24 6.80 6.88
C MET A 156 4.62 5.52 6.12
N PRO A 157 4.26 5.38 4.84
CA PRO A 157 4.79 4.33 3.99
C PRO A 157 6.33 4.36 3.94
N ALA A 158 6.98 3.19 3.96
CA ALA A 158 8.43 3.08 3.79
C ALA A 158 8.78 3.34 2.31
N ILE A 159 9.16 4.57 1.98
CA ILE A 159 9.51 5.00 0.63
C ILE A 159 10.93 4.53 0.31
N LEU A 160 11.10 3.90 -0.84
CA LEU A 160 12.37 3.36 -1.31
C LEU A 160 12.87 4.15 -2.52
N PRO A 161 14.08 4.74 -2.45
CA PRO A 161 14.69 5.34 -3.63
C PRO A 161 15.06 4.26 -4.67
N PRO A 162 15.15 4.61 -5.97
CA PRO A 162 15.45 3.64 -7.03
C PRO A 162 16.70 2.80 -6.79
N SER A 163 17.73 3.35 -6.15
CA SER A 163 18.97 2.65 -5.79
C SER A 163 18.78 1.49 -4.80
N GLU A 164 17.66 1.46 -4.04
CA GLU A 164 17.38 0.46 -3.02
C GLU A 164 16.33 -0.58 -3.45
N TRP A 165 15.73 -0.44 -4.62
CA TRP A 165 14.66 -1.36 -5.06
C TRP A 165 15.12 -2.81 -5.17
N GLN A 166 16.32 -3.04 -5.74
CA GLN A 166 16.85 -4.39 -5.89
C GLN A 166 17.25 -4.99 -4.55
N ASP A 167 17.82 -4.19 -3.64
CA ASP A 167 18.17 -4.63 -2.29
C ASP A 167 16.91 -4.97 -1.48
N TRP A 168 15.84 -4.20 -1.64
CA TRP A 168 14.55 -4.53 -1.03
C TRP A 168 13.99 -5.85 -1.56
N ILE A 169 13.94 -6.05 -2.88
CA ILE A 169 13.31 -7.22 -3.49
C ILE A 169 14.15 -8.48 -3.26
N ASN A 170 15.46 -8.41 -3.50
CA ASN A 170 16.35 -9.57 -3.62
C ASN A 170 17.38 -9.69 -2.49
N GLY A 171 17.58 -8.65 -1.70
CA GLY A 171 18.57 -8.63 -0.62
C GLY A 171 18.19 -9.56 0.55
N PRO A 172 19.15 -9.89 1.44
CA PRO A 172 18.86 -10.62 2.65
C PRO A 172 17.78 -9.90 3.50
N PRO A 173 16.87 -10.63 4.18
CA PRO A 173 15.80 -10.01 4.96
C PRO A 173 16.28 -8.98 5.99
N ASP A 174 17.35 -9.28 6.71
CA ASP A 174 17.92 -8.36 7.71
C ASP A 174 18.36 -7.03 7.08
N ALA A 175 19.03 -7.08 5.92
CA ALA A 175 19.43 -5.88 5.18
C ALA A 175 18.21 -5.13 4.61
N ALA A 176 17.27 -5.86 4.03
CA ALA A 176 16.03 -5.28 3.51
C ALA A 176 15.22 -4.56 4.61
N GLY A 177 15.14 -5.12 5.81
CA GLY A 177 14.47 -4.49 6.95
C GLY A 177 15.04 -3.11 7.31
N LEU A 178 16.33 -2.91 7.16
CA LEU A 178 16.98 -1.61 7.42
C LEU A 178 16.64 -0.52 6.42
N LEU A 179 16.11 -0.88 5.25
CA LEU A 179 15.62 0.06 4.24
C LEU A 179 14.29 0.71 4.63
N CYS A 180 13.54 0.09 5.55
CA CYS A 180 12.24 0.60 6.03
C CYS A 180 12.44 1.69 7.08
N ARG A 181 12.86 2.87 6.66
CA ARG A 181 13.15 4.03 7.51
C ARG A 181 12.36 5.26 7.07
N PRO A 182 12.19 6.29 7.93
CA PRO A 182 11.57 7.55 7.53
C PRO A 182 12.27 8.16 6.31
N TYR A 183 11.48 8.73 5.42
CA TYR A 183 12.00 9.42 4.23
C TYR A 183 12.47 10.82 4.60
N GLU A 184 13.79 11.06 4.54
CA GLU A 184 14.41 12.31 5.02
C GLU A 184 14.42 13.45 3.98
N ALA A 185 14.20 13.15 2.69
CA ALA A 185 14.14 14.18 1.66
C ALA A 185 12.80 14.94 1.71
N GLY A 186 12.72 16.06 1.01
CA GLY A 186 11.54 16.92 0.99
C GLY A 186 10.30 16.21 0.44
N MET A 187 9.14 16.58 0.98
CA MET A 187 7.84 16.10 0.51
C MET A 187 6.93 17.28 0.17
N THR A 188 6.08 17.10 -0.83
CA THR A 188 4.96 18.00 -1.09
C THR A 188 3.80 17.57 -0.20
N VAL A 189 3.21 18.53 0.54
CA VAL A 189 2.06 18.32 1.40
C VAL A 189 0.90 19.15 0.87
N ASP A 190 -0.14 18.49 0.38
CA ASP A 190 -1.34 19.13 -0.17
C ASP A 190 -2.54 18.86 0.73
N ARG A 191 -2.97 19.90 1.47
CA ARG A 191 -4.14 19.88 2.35
C ARG A 191 -5.37 20.28 1.57
N THR A 192 -6.26 19.34 1.36
CA THR A 192 -7.48 19.58 0.58
C THR A 192 -8.69 19.85 1.49
N ALA A 193 -9.75 20.41 0.91
CA ALA A 193 -11.06 20.50 1.56
C ALA A 193 -11.92 19.22 1.36
N GLU A 194 -11.40 18.20 0.65
CA GLU A 194 -12.11 16.95 0.42
C GLU A 194 -12.28 16.20 1.74
N ARG A 195 -13.51 15.82 2.04
CA ARG A 195 -13.81 15.05 3.23
C ARG A 195 -13.13 13.68 3.16
N TRP A 196 -12.56 13.28 4.28
CA TRP A 196 -12.12 11.91 4.46
C TRP A 196 -13.35 10.98 4.48
N SER A 197 -13.60 10.29 3.36
CA SER A 197 -14.60 9.22 3.24
C SER A 197 -13.87 7.87 3.32
N GLY A 198 -13.20 7.63 4.44
CA GLY A 198 -12.41 6.41 4.63
C GLY A 198 -13.23 5.31 5.27
N GLY A 199 -13.47 4.24 4.56
CA GLY A 199 -13.65 2.91 5.11
C GLY A 199 -15.07 2.38 5.25
N GLU A 200 -16.11 3.15 5.48
CA GLU A 200 -17.46 2.57 5.63
C GLU A 200 -18.31 2.63 4.34
N GLU A 201 -18.17 3.66 3.51
CA GLU A 201 -18.92 3.75 2.24
C GLU A 201 -18.29 2.99 1.07
N ALA A 202 -16.97 2.76 1.08
CA ALA A 202 -16.28 2.01 0.03
C ALA A 202 -16.66 0.51 -0.01
N VAL A 203 -17.20 -0.03 1.07
CA VAL A 203 -17.66 -1.42 1.17
C VAL A 203 -19.02 -1.65 0.50
N ALA A 204 -19.75 -0.60 0.14
CA ALA A 204 -21.16 -0.65 -0.28
C ALA A 204 -21.39 -0.58 -1.81
N ARG A 205 -20.38 -0.69 -2.67
CA ARG A 205 -20.62 -0.82 -4.12
C ARG A 205 -20.61 -2.29 -4.52
N PRO A 206 -21.78 -2.92 -4.71
CA PRO A 206 -21.86 -4.27 -5.26
C PRO A 206 -21.37 -4.25 -6.70
N GLY A 207 -20.61 -5.28 -7.06
CA GLY A 207 -20.24 -5.52 -8.44
C GLY A 207 -21.44 -5.42 -9.35
N GLY A 208 -21.35 -4.52 -10.34
CA GLY A 208 -22.34 -4.41 -11.39
C GLY A 208 -22.51 -5.76 -12.09
N SER A 209 -23.71 -6.29 -12.02
CA SER A 209 -24.15 -7.41 -12.83
C SER A 209 -23.92 -7.06 -14.30
N LEU A 210 -23.08 -7.81 -14.96
CA LEU A 210 -23.07 -7.86 -16.42
C LEU A 210 -24.12 -8.88 -16.85
N LEU A 211 -25.17 -8.39 -17.45
CA LEU A 211 -25.99 -9.13 -18.42
C LEU A 211 -25.27 -9.14 -19.76
#